data_6c704a62cdf226c2f3fb07b895fdb161
#
_entry.id   6c704a62cdf226c2f3fb07b895fdb161
#
_cell.length_a   1.000
_cell.length_b   1.000
_cell.length_c   1.000
_cell.angle_alpha   90.00
_cell.angle_beta   90.00
_cell.angle_gamma   90.00
#
_symmetry.space_group_name_H-M   'P 1'
#
loop_
_entity.id
_entity.type
_entity.pdbx_description
1 polymer ?
#
loop_
_entity_poly.entity_id
_entity_poly.type
_entity_poly.pdbx_seq_one_letter_code
_entity_poly.pdbx_strand_id
1 'polypeptide(L)'
;MNDVSAGRASAERQEFRRGWPIVLASMFGIALGLSPMPFYTIGIFAPTLAHEFHWTFAQIFAGITCTTVAVIIASPAVGFAADRFGVRPVALTSVVLFGLSFMALGLSNGSLPLYYATWLLLALLGAGTLPITWTRAVNNGFQSGKGLALGLSLLGTGLFGYVIKPLAAWFMAEFGWRGAYVAIGALPLLIALPLGLWCFRDPGEADGDASRGGVAVRAAADRTQAARAQAARAQAARTPGLTMGETLAQWRFWLIALSFVSLAFAVGGL
;
A
#
# COMPACT_ATOMS: atom_id res chain seq x y z
N MET A 1 -14.91 31.26 -20.13
CA MET A 1 -14.44 29.86 -19.88
C MET A 1 -13.01 29.80 -19.35
N ASN A 2 -12.13 30.75 -19.63
CA ASN A 2 -10.71 30.75 -19.22
C ASN A 2 -10.48 31.04 -17.71
N ASP A 3 -11.30 31.83 -17.05
CA ASP A 3 -11.11 32.20 -15.63
C ASP A 3 -11.39 31.03 -14.66
N VAL A 4 -12.35 30.18 -14.96
CA VAL A 4 -12.70 29.02 -14.13
C VAL A 4 -11.61 27.94 -14.20
N SER A 5 -10.95 27.80 -15.34
CA SER A 5 -9.84 26.85 -15.52
C SER A 5 -8.56 27.35 -14.83
N ALA A 6 -8.27 28.65 -14.89
CA ALA A 6 -7.13 29.25 -14.20
C ALA A 6 -7.28 29.21 -12.67
N GLY A 7 -8.50 29.43 -12.15
CA GLY A 7 -8.81 29.31 -10.73
C GLY A 7 -8.66 27.87 -10.20
N ARG A 8 -9.05 26.85 -10.99
CA ARG A 8 -8.85 25.44 -10.65
C ARG A 8 -7.38 25.06 -10.61
N ALA A 9 -6.61 25.46 -11.63
CA ALA A 9 -5.18 25.15 -11.69
C ALA A 9 -4.38 25.81 -10.54
N SER A 10 -4.76 27.00 -10.10
CA SER A 10 -4.14 27.65 -8.94
C SER A 10 -4.50 26.97 -7.62
N ALA A 11 -5.74 26.53 -7.44
CA ALA A 11 -6.19 25.79 -6.28
C ALA A 11 -5.49 24.43 -6.19
N GLU A 12 -5.37 23.69 -7.28
CA GLU A 12 -4.65 22.41 -7.35
C GLU A 12 -3.17 22.56 -6.99
N ARG A 13 -2.50 23.59 -7.50
CA ARG A 13 -1.09 23.86 -7.16
C ARG A 13 -0.92 24.21 -5.68
N GLN A 14 -1.82 24.97 -5.10
CA GLN A 14 -1.76 25.33 -3.68
C GLN A 14 -2.04 24.13 -2.78
N GLU A 15 -3.02 23.29 -3.16
CA GLU A 15 -3.32 22.03 -2.47
C GLU A 15 -2.12 21.09 -2.52
N PHE A 16 -1.49 20.95 -3.70
CA PHE A 16 -0.31 20.11 -3.87
C PHE A 16 0.89 20.59 -3.06
N ARG A 17 1.12 21.92 -2.99
CA ARG A 17 2.19 22.49 -2.16
C ARG A 17 2.01 22.23 -0.66
N ARG A 18 0.80 22.05 -0.18
CA ARG A 18 0.51 21.70 1.22
C ARG A 18 0.51 20.21 1.46
N GLY A 19 0.04 19.44 0.49
CA GLY A 19 -0.16 17.98 0.60
C GLY A 19 1.01 17.12 0.12
N TRP A 20 2.06 17.71 -0.53
CA TRP A 20 3.19 16.93 -1.04
C TRP A 20 3.90 16.05 0.01
N PRO A 21 3.99 16.43 1.31
CA PRO A 21 4.61 15.55 2.28
C PRO A 21 3.84 14.23 2.48
N ILE A 22 2.49 14.30 2.44
CA ILE A 22 1.64 13.10 2.53
C ILE A 22 1.86 12.20 1.30
N VAL A 23 2.00 12.80 0.11
CA VAL A 23 2.27 12.06 -1.14
C VAL A 23 3.61 11.35 -1.06
N LEU A 24 4.67 12.02 -0.58
CA LEU A 24 5.99 11.40 -0.40
C LEU A 24 5.96 10.28 0.65
N ALA A 25 5.35 10.53 1.82
CA ALA A 25 5.22 9.50 2.85
C ALA A 25 4.47 8.27 2.32
N SER A 26 3.40 8.50 1.54
CA SER A 26 2.63 7.42 0.92
C SER A 26 3.42 6.70 -0.17
N MET A 27 4.18 7.43 -0.99
CA MET A 27 5.03 6.85 -2.03
C MET A 27 6.07 5.91 -1.43
N PHE A 28 6.81 6.35 -0.41
CA PHE A 28 7.80 5.51 0.25
C PHE A 28 7.17 4.43 1.13
N GLY A 29 6.04 4.70 1.77
CA GLY A 29 5.30 3.71 2.55
C GLY A 29 4.77 2.55 1.69
N ILE A 30 4.29 2.84 0.47
CA ILE A 30 3.89 1.83 -0.50
C ILE A 30 5.11 1.12 -1.09
N ALA A 31 6.14 1.88 -1.48
CA ALA A 31 7.35 1.36 -2.09
C ALA A 31 8.10 0.36 -1.19
N LEU A 32 8.19 0.67 0.10
CA LEU A 32 8.87 -0.14 1.11
C LEU A 32 7.89 -1.01 1.92
N GLY A 33 6.72 -1.31 1.36
CA GLY A 33 5.67 -2.08 2.01
C GLY A 33 5.58 -3.53 1.53
N LEU A 34 4.57 -4.21 2.06
CA LEU A 34 4.30 -5.63 1.85
C LEU A 34 4.08 -6.00 0.37
N SER A 35 3.51 -5.09 -0.42
CA SER A 35 3.19 -5.39 -1.82
C SER A 35 4.43 -5.53 -2.70
N PRO A 36 5.35 -4.53 -2.81
CA PRO A 36 6.49 -4.64 -3.73
C PRO A 36 7.69 -5.36 -3.14
N MET A 37 8.00 -5.16 -1.85
CA MET A 37 9.26 -5.61 -1.28
C MET A 37 9.47 -7.12 -1.36
N PRO A 38 8.59 -7.97 -0.84
CA PRO A 38 8.74 -9.42 -0.93
C PRO A 38 8.72 -9.92 -2.38
N PHE A 39 7.84 -9.35 -3.21
CA PHE A 39 7.65 -9.75 -4.59
C PHE A 39 8.90 -9.53 -5.46
N TYR A 40 9.52 -8.34 -5.34
CA TYR A 40 10.70 -8.01 -6.16
C TYR A 40 12.00 -8.64 -5.62
N THR A 41 12.06 -9.00 -4.35
CA THR A 41 13.29 -9.53 -3.74
C THR A 41 13.36 -11.06 -3.77
N ILE A 42 12.24 -11.77 -3.71
CA ILE A 42 12.24 -13.24 -3.62
C ILE A 42 13.02 -13.91 -4.76
N GLY A 43 12.91 -13.38 -5.99
CA GLY A 43 13.63 -13.92 -7.14
C GLY A 43 15.16 -13.82 -7.02
N ILE A 44 15.66 -12.86 -6.23
CA ILE A 44 17.09 -12.67 -5.99
C ILE A 44 17.58 -13.64 -4.90
N PHE A 45 16.77 -13.88 -3.87
CA PHE A 45 17.12 -14.79 -2.78
C PHE A 45 16.91 -16.27 -3.16
N ALA A 46 15.98 -16.56 -4.07
CA ALA A 46 15.59 -17.92 -4.39
C ALA A 46 16.73 -18.84 -4.82
N PRO A 47 17.68 -18.46 -5.70
CA PRO A 47 18.80 -19.32 -6.07
C PRO A 47 19.69 -19.67 -4.87
N THR A 48 19.97 -18.70 -4.00
CA THR A 48 20.80 -18.91 -2.82
C THR A 48 20.13 -19.82 -1.80
N LEU A 49 18.83 -19.61 -1.53
CA LEU A 49 18.06 -20.46 -0.60
C LEU A 49 17.92 -21.89 -1.15
N ALA A 50 17.72 -22.04 -2.48
CA ALA A 50 17.66 -23.33 -3.13
C ALA A 50 18.98 -24.10 -2.98
N HIS A 51 20.10 -23.42 -3.13
CA HIS A 51 21.42 -24.02 -2.98
C HIS A 51 21.72 -24.41 -1.53
N GLU A 52 21.44 -23.51 -0.57
CA GLU A 52 21.80 -23.69 0.84
C GLU A 52 20.92 -24.75 1.55
N PHE A 53 19.61 -24.74 1.26
CA PHE A 53 18.66 -25.63 1.94
C PHE A 53 18.15 -26.78 1.09
N HIS A 54 18.62 -26.90 -0.14
CA HIS A 54 18.15 -27.90 -1.14
C HIS A 54 16.65 -27.81 -1.39
N TRP A 55 16.08 -26.60 -1.27
CA TRP A 55 14.66 -26.36 -1.55
C TRP A 55 14.41 -26.19 -3.03
N THR A 56 13.25 -26.66 -3.48
CA THR A 56 12.79 -26.37 -4.84
C THR A 56 12.31 -24.90 -4.95
N PHE A 57 12.41 -24.33 -6.15
CA PHE A 57 11.86 -22.99 -6.40
C PHE A 57 10.36 -22.92 -6.05
N ALA A 58 9.59 -23.99 -6.32
CA ALA A 58 8.18 -24.05 -5.95
C ALA A 58 7.96 -23.88 -4.43
N GLN A 59 8.79 -24.52 -3.60
CA GLN A 59 8.74 -24.38 -2.14
C GLN A 59 9.08 -22.95 -1.69
N ILE A 60 10.07 -22.32 -2.33
CA ILE A 60 10.46 -20.95 -2.00
C ILE A 60 9.36 -19.97 -2.37
N PHE A 61 8.84 -20.05 -3.59
CA PHE A 61 7.78 -19.17 -4.07
C PHE A 61 6.41 -19.41 -3.41
N ALA A 62 6.18 -20.58 -2.80
CA ALA A 62 5.00 -20.82 -1.99
C ALA A 62 4.86 -19.84 -0.80
N GLY A 63 5.95 -19.21 -0.35
CA GLY A 63 5.92 -18.10 0.60
C GLY A 63 5.04 -16.94 0.13
N ILE A 64 5.06 -16.58 -1.16
CA ILE A 64 4.16 -15.55 -1.73
C ILE A 64 2.70 -16.00 -1.65
N THR A 65 2.43 -17.28 -1.88
CA THR A 65 1.06 -17.82 -1.75
C THR A 65 0.58 -17.71 -0.30
N CYS A 66 1.43 -18.04 0.67
CA CYS A 66 1.14 -17.85 2.09
C CYS A 66 0.84 -16.37 2.41
N THR A 67 1.61 -15.43 1.85
CA THR A 67 1.38 -14.00 1.99
C THR A 67 0.01 -13.60 1.45
N THR A 68 -0.36 -14.09 0.27
CA THR A 68 -1.65 -13.77 -0.36
C THR A 68 -2.83 -14.22 0.51
N VAL A 69 -2.77 -15.46 1.02
CA VAL A 69 -3.80 -15.99 1.92
C VAL A 69 -3.88 -15.18 3.21
N ALA A 70 -2.74 -14.86 3.80
CA ALA A 70 -2.68 -14.08 5.04
C ALA A 70 -3.22 -12.65 4.85
N VAL A 71 -2.96 -12.01 3.72
CA VAL A 71 -3.49 -10.67 3.37
C VAL A 71 -5.01 -10.69 3.28
N ILE A 72 -5.61 -11.72 2.68
CA ILE A 72 -7.08 -11.86 2.59
C ILE A 72 -7.69 -11.88 4.01
N ILE A 73 -7.05 -12.62 4.93
CA ILE A 73 -7.51 -12.74 6.32
C ILE A 73 -7.26 -11.44 7.10
N ALA A 74 -6.09 -10.81 6.90
CA ALA A 74 -5.69 -9.60 7.63
C ALA A 74 -6.41 -8.33 7.18
N SER A 75 -6.83 -8.25 5.90
CA SER A 75 -7.40 -7.02 5.33
C SER A 75 -8.62 -6.48 6.09
N PRO A 76 -9.62 -7.30 6.50
CA PRO A 76 -10.73 -6.81 7.31
C PRO A 76 -10.28 -6.27 8.68
N ALA A 77 -9.32 -6.94 9.32
CA ALA A 77 -8.79 -6.52 10.63
C ALA A 77 -8.05 -5.19 10.54
N VAL A 78 -7.23 -5.01 9.50
CA VAL A 78 -6.54 -3.72 9.22
C VAL A 78 -7.56 -2.62 8.93
N GLY A 79 -8.60 -2.89 8.14
CA GLY A 79 -9.69 -1.96 7.89
C GLY A 79 -10.36 -1.50 9.19
N PHE A 80 -10.76 -2.45 10.03
CA PHE A 80 -11.36 -2.16 11.34
C PHE A 80 -10.41 -1.39 12.26
N ALA A 81 -9.13 -1.78 12.32
CA ALA A 81 -8.14 -1.06 13.12
C ALA A 81 -7.94 0.37 12.62
N ALA A 82 -7.89 0.59 11.30
CA ALA A 82 -7.76 1.92 10.71
C ALA A 82 -8.99 2.81 10.97
N ASP A 83 -10.19 2.22 11.02
CA ASP A 83 -11.42 2.94 11.36
C ASP A 83 -11.47 3.32 12.85
N ARG A 84 -10.94 2.46 13.73
CA ARG A 84 -10.98 2.65 15.18
C ARG A 84 -9.86 3.53 15.72
N PHE A 85 -8.64 3.31 15.25
CA PHE A 85 -7.43 3.94 15.78
C PHE A 85 -6.87 5.03 14.86
N GLY A 86 -7.43 5.19 13.66
CA GLY A 86 -6.90 6.08 12.63
C GLY A 86 -5.92 5.37 11.69
N VAL A 87 -5.76 5.94 10.50
CA VAL A 87 -4.91 5.36 9.44
C VAL A 87 -3.43 5.46 9.78
N ARG A 88 -3.01 6.59 10.39
CA ARG A 88 -1.61 6.88 10.72
C ARG A 88 -0.99 5.87 11.67
N PRO A 89 -1.52 5.65 12.90
CA PRO A 89 -0.91 4.71 13.84
C PRO A 89 -0.89 3.28 13.29
N VAL A 90 -1.93 2.85 12.58
CA VAL A 90 -1.99 1.52 11.96
C VAL A 90 -0.92 1.36 10.89
N ALA A 91 -0.76 2.34 9.99
CA ALA A 91 0.27 2.31 8.97
C ALA A 91 1.69 2.26 9.56
N LEU A 92 2.00 3.17 10.51
CA LEU A 92 3.32 3.26 11.13
C LEU A 92 3.68 2.03 11.95
N THR A 93 2.75 1.51 12.75
CA THR A 93 2.96 0.25 13.50
C THR A 93 3.21 -0.91 12.54
N SER A 94 2.44 -0.98 11.45
CA SER A 94 2.63 -2.03 10.45
C SER A 94 3.96 -1.90 9.70
N VAL A 95 4.47 -0.68 9.45
CA VAL A 95 5.81 -0.47 8.87
C VAL A 95 6.90 -1.06 9.78
N VAL A 96 6.81 -0.81 11.09
CA VAL A 96 7.78 -1.35 12.05
C VAL A 96 7.71 -2.88 12.09
N LEU A 97 6.51 -3.42 12.28
CA LEU A 97 6.30 -4.87 12.38
C LEU A 97 6.67 -5.59 11.07
N PHE A 98 6.38 -4.98 9.93
CA PHE A 98 6.77 -5.49 8.62
C PHE A 98 8.29 -5.55 8.46
N GLY A 99 8.99 -4.46 8.76
CA GLY A 99 10.46 -4.41 8.68
C GLY A 99 11.12 -5.47 9.54
N LEU A 100 10.68 -5.60 10.80
CA LEU A 100 11.18 -6.63 11.73
C LEU A 100 10.87 -8.06 11.24
N SER A 101 9.65 -8.29 10.73
CA SER A 101 9.28 -9.60 10.18
C SER A 101 10.06 -9.95 8.91
N PHE A 102 10.38 -8.94 8.10
CA PHE A 102 11.22 -9.14 6.91
C PHE A 102 12.66 -9.50 7.30
N MET A 103 13.23 -8.85 8.33
CA MET A 103 14.53 -9.22 8.88
C MET A 103 14.53 -10.66 9.42
N ALA A 104 13.42 -11.09 10.03
CA ALA A 104 13.28 -12.44 10.57
C ALA A 104 13.38 -13.55 9.50
N LEU A 105 13.12 -13.25 8.22
CA LEU A 105 13.38 -14.20 7.12
C LEU A 105 14.86 -14.59 7.02
N GLY A 106 15.77 -13.70 7.42
CA GLY A 106 17.20 -13.98 7.51
C GLY A 106 17.58 -15.02 8.58
N LEU A 107 16.68 -15.30 9.53
CA LEU A 107 16.86 -16.33 10.57
C LEU A 107 16.44 -17.73 10.09
N SER A 108 16.08 -17.90 8.83
CA SER A 108 15.70 -19.22 8.28
C SER A 108 16.82 -20.24 8.47
N ASN A 109 16.44 -21.42 8.99
CA ASN A 109 17.36 -22.50 9.40
C ASN A 109 17.17 -23.81 8.60
N GLY A 110 16.54 -23.72 7.42
CA GLY A 110 16.24 -24.88 6.58
C GLY A 110 14.90 -25.57 6.89
N SER A 111 14.15 -25.10 7.88
CA SER A 111 12.81 -25.61 8.18
C SER A 111 11.76 -24.92 7.32
N LEU A 112 11.14 -25.62 6.38
CA LEU A 112 10.04 -25.12 5.55
C LEU A 112 8.84 -24.62 6.36
N PRO A 113 8.36 -25.33 7.44
CA PRO A 113 7.29 -24.82 8.27
C PRO A 113 7.60 -23.47 8.91
N LEU A 114 8.83 -23.29 9.41
CA LEU A 114 9.26 -22.02 9.98
C LEU A 114 9.33 -20.92 8.92
N TYR A 115 9.82 -21.22 7.73
CA TYR A 115 9.85 -20.30 6.60
C TYR A 115 8.46 -19.83 6.22
N TYR A 116 7.48 -20.74 6.09
CA TYR A 116 6.09 -20.36 5.79
C TYR A 116 5.42 -19.59 6.93
N ALA A 117 5.69 -19.97 8.17
CA ALA A 117 5.21 -19.24 9.33
C ALA A 117 5.72 -17.79 9.36
N THR A 118 6.98 -17.58 8.99
CA THR A 118 7.57 -16.22 8.89
C THR A 118 6.90 -15.42 7.78
N TRP A 119 6.60 -16.02 6.62
CA TRP A 119 5.85 -15.37 5.53
C TRP A 119 4.42 -15.02 5.94
N LEU A 120 3.73 -15.90 6.65
CA LEU A 120 2.40 -15.62 7.21
C LEU A 120 2.46 -14.46 8.21
N LEU A 121 3.42 -14.48 9.13
CA LEU A 121 3.61 -13.43 10.12
C LEU A 121 3.91 -12.08 9.45
N LEU A 122 4.83 -12.06 8.49
CA LEU A 122 5.17 -10.90 7.68
C LEU A 122 3.94 -10.28 7.02
N ALA A 123 3.05 -11.11 6.47
CA ALA A 123 1.84 -10.65 5.83
C ALA A 123 0.80 -10.13 6.81
N LEU A 124 0.57 -10.83 7.92
CA LEU A 124 -0.37 -10.42 8.96
C LEU A 124 0.03 -9.08 9.59
N LEU A 125 1.30 -8.95 9.95
CA LEU A 125 1.83 -7.75 10.60
C LEU A 125 2.05 -6.60 9.60
N GLY A 126 2.42 -6.93 8.37
CA GLY A 126 2.68 -5.97 7.30
C GLY A 126 1.44 -5.51 6.53
N ALA A 127 0.26 -6.08 6.75
CA ALA A 127 -0.93 -5.79 5.96
C ALA A 127 -1.36 -4.31 5.99
N GLY A 128 -1.06 -3.58 7.07
CA GLY A 128 -1.29 -2.14 7.14
C GLY A 128 -0.37 -1.29 6.27
N THR A 129 0.69 -1.88 5.67
CA THR A 129 1.54 -1.19 4.70
C THR A 129 1.05 -1.31 3.25
N LEU A 130 -0.07 -1.99 3.02
CA LEU A 130 -0.67 -2.12 1.70
C LEU A 130 -1.09 -0.76 1.13
N PRO A 131 -1.08 -0.62 -0.21
CA PRO A 131 -1.43 0.65 -0.87
C PRO A 131 -2.77 1.24 -0.43
N ILE A 132 -3.75 0.39 -0.08
CA ILE A 132 -5.09 0.83 0.34
C ILE A 132 -5.04 1.74 1.58
N THR A 133 -4.15 1.46 2.53
CA THR A 133 -3.99 2.26 3.75
C THR A 133 -3.43 3.64 3.43
N TRP A 134 -2.39 3.72 2.60
CA TRP A 134 -1.73 4.96 2.23
C TRP A 134 -2.56 5.81 1.26
N THR A 135 -3.21 5.19 0.29
CA THR A 135 -4.10 5.90 -0.64
C THR A 135 -5.32 6.49 0.05
N ARG A 136 -5.78 5.87 1.15
CA ARG A 136 -6.85 6.43 1.98
C ARG A 136 -6.44 7.76 2.62
N ALA A 137 -5.20 7.88 3.11
CA ALA A 137 -4.67 9.13 3.63
C ALA A 137 -4.54 10.21 2.56
N VAL A 138 -4.04 9.86 1.37
CA VAL A 138 -3.98 10.79 0.23
C VAL A 138 -5.37 11.26 -0.18
N ASN A 139 -6.35 10.35 -0.25
CA ASN A 139 -7.74 10.69 -0.56
C ASN A 139 -8.38 11.67 0.43
N ASN A 140 -8.01 11.57 1.71
CA ASN A 140 -8.51 12.48 2.75
C ASN A 140 -7.82 13.85 2.70
N GLY A 141 -6.56 13.90 2.22
CA GLY A 141 -5.77 15.13 2.14
C GLY A 141 -5.98 15.97 0.89
N PHE A 142 -6.55 15.41 -0.17
CA PHE A 142 -6.71 16.09 -1.48
C PHE A 142 -8.16 16.11 -1.93
N GLN A 143 -8.58 17.25 -2.50
CA GLN A 143 -9.91 17.42 -3.09
C GLN A 143 -9.88 17.58 -4.61
N SER A 144 -9.07 18.49 -5.11
CA SER A 144 -8.99 18.81 -6.56
C SER A 144 -7.92 17.99 -7.27
N GLY A 145 -6.74 17.80 -6.66
CA GLY A 145 -5.58 17.10 -7.25
C GLY A 145 -5.47 15.60 -6.93
N LYS A 146 -6.55 14.92 -6.50
CA LYS A 146 -6.53 13.51 -6.06
C LYS A 146 -5.87 12.54 -7.04
N GLY A 147 -6.20 12.65 -8.32
CA GLY A 147 -5.69 11.74 -9.34
C GLY A 147 -4.18 11.80 -9.48
N LEU A 148 -3.61 13.01 -9.50
CA LEU A 148 -2.17 13.23 -9.57
C LEU A 148 -1.48 12.73 -8.28
N ALA A 149 -2.03 13.07 -7.12
CA ALA A 149 -1.49 12.67 -5.82
C ALA A 149 -1.46 11.14 -5.66
N LEU A 150 -2.54 10.45 -6.05
CA LEU A 150 -2.60 8.98 -6.04
C LEU A 150 -1.63 8.36 -7.05
N GLY A 151 -1.57 8.91 -8.27
CA GLY A 151 -0.66 8.45 -9.31
C GLY A 151 0.80 8.53 -8.86
N LEU A 152 1.22 9.67 -8.27
CA LEU A 152 2.56 9.85 -7.72
C LEU A 152 2.85 8.92 -6.55
N SER A 153 1.88 8.71 -5.66
CA SER A 153 2.06 7.77 -4.53
C SER A 153 2.27 6.33 -4.99
N LEU A 154 1.54 5.89 -6.02
CA LEU A 154 1.65 4.55 -6.58
C LEU A 154 2.89 4.35 -7.47
N LEU A 155 3.44 5.45 -8.03
CA LEU A 155 4.66 5.42 -8.83
C LEU A 155 5.85 4.88 -8.02
N GLY A 156 5.83 5.06 -6.70
CA GLY A 156 6.82 4.50 -5.78
C GLY A 156 7.00 2.98 -5.92
N THR A 157 5.94 2.23 -6.22
CA THR A 157 6.01 0.78 -6.41
C THR A 157 6.92 0.40 -7.59
N GLY A 158 6.76 1.06 -8.73
CA GLY A 158 7.57 0.80 -9.92
C GLY A 158 9.02 1.25 -9.75
N LEU A 159 9.23 2.45 -9.19
CA LEU A 159 10.56 2.98 -8.93
C LEU A 159 11.34 2.08 -7.96
N PHE A 160 10.68 1.62 -6.90
CA PHE A 160 11.27 0.69 -5.96
C PHE A 160 11.65 -0.63 -6.63
N GLY A 161 10.77 -1.21 -7.46
CA GLY A 161 11.05 -2.45 -8.18
C GLY A 161 12.30 -2.36 -9.07
N TYR A 162 12.59 -1.18 -9.61
CA TYR A 162 13.82 -0.93 -10.37
C TYR A 162 15.06 -0.86 -9.47
N VAL A 163 14.97 -0.13 -8.34
CA VAL A 163 16.10 0.14 -7.45
C VAL A 163 16.43 -1.05 -6.54
N ILE A 164 15.42 -1.79 -6.08
CA ILE A 164 15.64 -2.84 -5.07
C ILE A 164 16.42 -4.04 -5.62
N LYS A 165 16.29 -4.35 -6.90
CA LYS A 165 16.99 -5.50 -7.50
C LYS A 165 18.52 -5.34 -7.43
N PRO A 166 19.13 -4.26 -7.96
CA PRO A 166 20.59 -4.06 -7.82
C PRO A 166 21.02 -3.87 -6.37
N LEU A 167 20.18 -3.20 -5.56
CA LEU A 167 20.49 -2.97 -4.15
C LEU A 167 20.50 -4.29 -3.36
N ALA A 168 19.55 -5.17 -3.58
CA ALA A 168 19.50 -6.48 -2.95
C ALA A 168 20.67 -7.37 -3.39
N ALA A 169 21.02 -7.34 -4.67
CA ALA A 169 22.19 -8.06 -5.19
C ALA A 169 23.49 -7.56 -4.53
N TRP A 170 23.62 -6.25 -4.37
CA TRP A 170 24.78 -5.66 -3.68
C TRP A 170 24.83 -6.07 -2.21
N PHE A 171 23.72 -5.97 -1.47
CA PHE A 171 23.69 -6.44 -0.08
C PHE A 171 24.02 -7.92 0.07
N MET A 172 23.58 -8.75 -0.88
CA MET A 172 23.89 -10.17 -0.87
C MET A 172 25.39 -10.44 -1.10
N ALA A 173 26.02 -9.67 -1.99
CA ALA A 173 27.45 -9.80 -2.27
C ALA A 173 28.31 -9.38 -1.05
N GLU A 174 27.94 -8.31 -0.34
CA GLU A 174 28.71 -7.77 0.78
C GLU A 174 28.42 -8.49 2.11
N PHE A 175 27.16 -8.77 2.43
CA PHE A 175 26.74 -9.27 3.74
C PHE A 175 26.17 -10.68 3.72
N GLY A 176 26.21 -11.34 2.56
CA GLY A 176 25.50 -12.60 2.37
C GLY A 176 23.98 -12.46 2.43
N TRP A 177 23.26 -13.55 2.17
CA TRP A 177 21.80 -13.50 2.07
C TRP A 177 21.10 -13.15 3.41
N ARG A 178 21.64 -13.61 4.53
CA ARG A 178 21.10 -13.27 5.87
C ARG A 178 21.24 -11.78 6.16
N GLY A 179 22.42 -11.22 5.91
CA GLY A 179 22.67 -9.79 6.06
C GLY A 179 21.84 -8.95 5.09
N ALA A 180 21.62 -9.43 3.87
CA ALA A 180 20.75 -8.77 2.90
C ALA A 180 19.29 -8.70 3.36
N TYR A 181 18.73 -9.75 3.96
CA TYR A 181 17.38 -9.69 4.56
C TYR A 181 17.28 -8.65 5.67
N VAL A 182 18.31 -8.56 6.54
CA VAL A 182 18.37 -7.55 7.60
C VAL A 182 18.49 -6.14 7.01
N ALA A 183 19.40 -5.93 6.06
CA ALA A 183 19.60 -4.63 5.44
C ALA A 183 18.35 -4.13 4.68
N ILE A 184 17.72 -5.00 3.91
CA ILE A 184 16.48 -4.66 3.17
C ILE A 184 15.32 -4.43 4.14
N GLY A 185 15.17 -5.27 5.17
CA GLY A 185 14.15 -5.10 6.21
C GLY A 185 14.34 -3.83 7.06
N ALA A 186 15.57 -3.28 7.12
CA ALA A 186 15.84 -2.00 7.75
C ALA A 186 15.35 -0.80 6.93
N LEU A 187 15.21 -0.91 5.61
CA LEU A 187 14.79 0.21 4.74
C LEU A 187 13.43 0.80 5.15
N PRO A 188 12.36 0.03 5.40
CA PRO A 188 11.10 0.58 5.92
C PRO A 188 11.29 1.35 7.22
N LEU A 189 12.14 0.86 8.13
CA LEU A 189 12.39 1.50 9.43
C LEU A 189 13.19 2.79 9.29
N LEU A 190 14.15 2.83 8.38
CA LEU A 190 15.06 3.97 8.21
C LEU A 190 14.47 5.06 7.29
N ILE A 191 13.61 4.69 6.35
CA ILE A 191 13.09 5.62 5.33
C ILE A 191 11.59 5.84 5.52
N ALA A 192 10.76 4.78 5.46
CA ALA A 192 9.31 4.93 5.48
C ALA A 192 8.80 5.39 6.85
N LEU A 193 9.39 4.87 7.94
CA LEU A 193 8.97 5.24 9.29
C LEU A 193 9.23 6.72 9.61
N PRO A 194 10.44 7.29 9.46
CA PRO A 194 10.66 8.71 9.76
C PRO A 194 9.88 9.63 8.81
N LEU A 195 9.77 9.29 7.52
CA LEU A 195 8.92 10.04 6.59
C LEU A 195 7.45 9.98 7.01
N GLY A 196 6.97 8.81 7.42
CA GLY A 196 5.61 8.64 7.93
C GLY A 196 5.37 9.41 9.22
N LEU A 197 6.31 9.42 10.15
CA LEU A 197 6.21 10.20 11.39
C LEU A 197 6.19 11.71 11.14
N TRP A 198 6.98 12.20 10.20
CA TRP A 198 7.13 13.62 9.90
C TRP A 198 6.05 14.16 8.97
N CYS A 199 5.74 13.43 7.92
CA CYS A 199 4.92 13.91 6.81
C CYS A 199 3.48 13.40 6.87
N PHE A 200 3.21 12.30 7.58
CA PHE A 200 1.90 11.69 7.66
C PHE A 200 1.14 12.22 8.87
N ARG A 201 0.39 13.30 8.66
CA ARG A 201 -0.51 13.87 9.69
C ARG A 201 -1.93 13.44 9.40
N ASP A 202 -2.62 12.90 10.41
CA ASP A 202 -4.08 12.70 10.30
C ASP A 202 -4.77 14.07 10.31
N PRO A 203 -5.71 14.34 9.41
CA PRO A 203 -6.47 15.59 9.43
C PRO A 203 -7.19 15.87 10.76
N GLY A 204 -7.38 14.84 11.58
CA GLY A 204 -7.95 14.97 12.93
C GLY A 204 -7.00 15.50 14.00
N GLU A 205 -5.68 15.45 13.79
CA GLU A 205 -4.70 15.98 14.76
C GLU A 205 -4.45 17.50 14.61
N ALA A 206 -4.75 18.07 13.44
CA ALA A 206 -4.64 19.51 13.22
C ALA A 206 -5.74 20.32 13.93
N ASP A 207 -6.83 19.68 14.37
CA ASP A 207 -7.98 20.32 15.00
C ASP A 207 -7.97 20.26 16.53
N GLY A 208 -6.90 19.76 17.15
CA GLY A 208 -6.77 19.69 18.61
C GLY A 208 -6.82 21.07 19.31
N ASP A 209 -6.52 22.14 18.59
CA ASP A 209 -6.50 23.51 19.13
C ASP A 209 -7.76 24.34 18.78
N ALA A 210 -8.62 23.82 17.88
CA ALA A 210 -9.87 24.48 17.45
C ALA A 210 -11.14 23.85 18.06
N SER A 211 -11.01 23.04 19.10
CA SER A 211 -12.06 22.12 19.57
C SER A 211 -13.21 22.75 20.39
N ARG A 212 -13.41 24.06 20.38
CA ARG A 212 -14.61 24.72 20.99
C ARG A 212 -15.62 25.26 19.98
N GLY A 213 -15.25 25.47 18.73
CA GLY A 213 -16.18 25.84 17.64
C GLY A 213 -16.54 24.71 16.67
N GLY A 214 -15.79 23.60 16.70
CA GLY A 214 -15.81 22.54 15.68
C GLY A 214 -16.96 21.54 15.78
N VAL A 215 -17.63 21.41 16.92
CA VAL A 215 -18.70 20.40 17.08
C VAL A 215 -19.91 20.73 16.21
N ALA A 216 -20.26 21.99 16.06
CA ALA A 216 -21.37 22.41 15.20
C ALA A 216 -21.04 22.32 13.72
N VAL A 217 -19.78 22.63 13.34
CA VAL A 217 -19.28 22.53 11.95
C VAL A 217 -19.11 21.06 11.54
N ARG A 218 -18.62 20.17 12.43
CA ARG A 218 -18.55 18.72 12.19
C ARG A 218 -19.95 18.11 12.05
N ALA A 219 -20.89 18.44 12.93
CA ALA A 219 -22.27 17.96 12.84
C ALA A 219 -22.95 18.42 11.54
N ALA A 220 -22.63 19.62 11.05
CA ALA A 220 -23.11 20.11 9.76
C ALA A 220 -22.40 19.41 8.57
N ALA A 221 -21.09 19.18 8.65
CA ALA A 221 -20.32 18.45 7.65
C ALA A 221 -20.75 16.98 7.55
N ASP A 222 -20.96 16.31 8.71
CA ASP A 222 -21.44 14.93 8.77
C ASP A 222 -22.87 14.80 8.19
N ARG A 223 -23.75 15.78 8.48
CA ARG A 223 -25.09 15.83 7.87
C ARG A 223 -25.02 16.03 6.35
N THR A 224 -24.12 16.90 5.89
CA THR A 224 -23.93 17.16 4.45
C THR A 224 -23.31 15.94 3.76
N GLN A 225 -22.39 15.24 4.42
CA GLN A 225 -21.77 14.03 3.90
C GLN A 225 -22.73 12.84 3.91
N ALA A 226 -23.56 12.71 4.97
CA ALA A 226 -24.64 11.74 5.03
C ALA A 226 -25.70 12.01 3.96
N ALA A 227 -26.09 13.28 3.77
CA ALA A 227 -27.02 13.68 2.70
C ALA A 227 -26.44 13.41 1.29
N ARG A 228 -25.14 13.68 1.08
CA ARG A 228 -24.45 13.36 -0.18
C ARG A 228 -24.33 11.85 -0.41
N ALA A 229 -24.02 11.08 0.62
CA ALA A 229 -23.99 9.62 0.55
C ALA A 229 -25.38 9.04 0.28
N GLN A 230 -26.42 9.64 0.86
CA GLN A 230 -27.80 9.25 0.64
C GLN A 230 -28.28 9.64 -0.76
N ALA A 231 -27.91 10.82 -1.25
CA ALA A 231 -28.15 11.26 -2.61
C ALA A 231 -27.41 10.39 -3.63
N ALA A 232 -26.13 10.04 -3.37
CA ALA A 232 -25.35 9.13 -4.20
C ALA A 232 -25.95 7.71 -4.23
N ARG A 233 -26.43 7.21 -3.08
CA ARG A 233 -27.15 5.93 -3.01
C ARG A 233 -28.50 5.98 -3.77
N ALA A 234 -29.22 7.08 -3.65
CA ALA A 234 -30.47 7.29 -4.39
C ALA A 234 -30.22 7.43 -5.89
N GLN A 235 -29.10 8.02 -6.29
CA GLN A 235 -28.69 8.13 -7.69
C GLN A 235 -28.17 6.80 -8.23
N ALA A 236 -27.41 6.02 -7.44
CA ALA A 236 -27.02 4.66 -7.78
C ALA A 236 -28.21 3.69 -7.85
N ALA A 237 -29.25 3.93 -7.05
CA ALA A 237 -30.50 3.18 -7.13
C ALA A 237 -31.36 3.56 -8.36
N ARG A 238 -31.11 4.73 -8.97
CA ARG A 238 -31.81 5.19 -10.20
C ARG A 238 -31.09 4.78 -11.48
N THR A 239 -29.81 4.50 -11.43
CA THR A 239 -29.08 3.83 -12.51
C THR A 239 -29.19 2.33 -12.27
N PRO A 240 -29.90 1.56 -13.10
CA PRO A 240 -29.90 0.11 -12.98
C PRO A 240 -28.47 -0.35 -13.19
N GLY A 241 -27.82 -0.72 -12.08
CA GLY A 241 -26.52 -1.37 -12.12
C GLY A 241 -26.69 -2.65 -12.91
N LEU A 242 -25.83 -2.89 -13.89
CA LEU A 242 -25.80 -4.14 -14.63
C LEU A 242 -25.69 -5.29 -13.62
N THR A 243 -26.58 -6.26 -13.76
CA THR A 243 -26.51 -7.49 -12.98
C THR A 243 -25.22 -8.23 -13.32
N MET A 244 -24.73 -9.09 -12.43
CA MET A 244 -23.50 -9.87 -12.66
C MET A 244 -23.56 -10.64 -13.99
N GLY A 245 -24.74 -11.16 -14.35
CA GLY A 245 -24.98 -11.83 -15.63
C GLY A 245 -24.87 -10.90 -16.83
N GLU A 246 -25.41 -9.71 -16.75
CA GLU A 246 -25.33 -8.69 -17.82
C GLU A 246 -23.91 -8.15 -17.99
N THR A 247 -23.14 -8.02 -16.89
CA THR A 247 -21.74 -7.60 -16.93
C THR A 247 -20.88 -8.65 -17.60
N LEU A 248 -21.07 -9.93 -17.28
CA LEU A 248 -20.37 -11.05 -17.90
C LEU A 248 -20.75 -11.27 -19.37
N ALA A 249 -21.97 -10.89 -19.76
CA ALA A 249 -22.41 -10.94 -21.16
C ALA A 249 -21.80 -9.81 -22.02
N GLN A 250 -21.24 -8.76 -21.43
CA GLN A 250 -20.64 -7.67 -22.19
C GLN A 250 -19.21 -8.01 -22.61
N TRP A 251 -18.95 -8.03 -23.92
CA TRP A 251 -17.60 -8.24 -24.48
C TRP A 251 -16.54 -7.24 -23.99
N ARG A 252 -16.97 -6.01 -23.63
CA ARG A 252 -16.11 -4.97 -23.06
C ARG A 252 -15.52 -5.37 -21.70
N PHE A 253 -16.28 -6.10 -20.88
CA PHE A 253 -15.78 -6.66 -19.62
C PHE A 253 -14.61 -7.62 -19.87
N TRP A 254 -14.74 -8.50 -20.85
CA TRP A 254 -13.70 -9.48 -21.20
C TRP A 254 -12.46 -8.82 -21.79
N LEU A 255 -12.61 -7.73 -22.58
CA LEU A 255 -11.46 -6.96 -23.06
C LEU A 255 -10.66 -6.34 -21.89
N ILE A 256 -11.35 -5.75 -20.92
CA ILE A 256 -10.70 -5.18 -19.73
C ILE A 256 -10.05 -6.30 -18.92
N ALA A 257 -10.76 -7.40 -18.67
CA ALA A 257 -10.22 -8.55 -17.95
C ALA A 257 -8.98 -9.12 -18.65
N LEU A 258 -9.02 -9.29 -19.97
CA LEU A 258 -7.90 -9.79 -20.77
C LEU A 258 -6.71 -8.83 -20.74
N SER A 259 -6.96 -7.51 -20.79
CA SER A 259 -5.91 -6.49 -20.66
C SER A 259 -5.22 -6.56 -19.30
N PHE A 260 -5.98 -6.75 -18.21
CA PHE A 260 -5.42 -6.93 -16.88
C PHE A 260 -4.62 -8.23 -16.75
N VAL A 261 -5.12 -9.32 -17.30
CA VAL A 261 -4.41 -10.61 -17.34
C VAL A 261 -3.11 -10.49 -18.15
N SER A 262 -3.16 -9.87 -19.33
CA SER A 262 -1.97 -9.64 -20.17
C SER A 262 -0.95 -8.76 -19.46
N LEU A 263 -1.39 -7.70 -18.78
CA LEU A 263 -0.52 -6.82 -17.98
C LEU A 263 0.10 -7.57 -16.81
N ALA A 264 -0.67 -8.40 -16.12
CA ALA A 264 -0.17 -9.22 -15.03
C ALA A 264 0.87 -10.25 -15.51
N PHE A 265 0.66 -10.87 -16.67
CA PHE A 265 1.65 -11.75 -17.30
C PHE A 265 2.91 -10.99 -17.73
N ALA A 266 2.77 -9.80 -18.33
CA ALA A 266 3.91 -8.97 -18.74
C ALA A 266 4.75 -8.50 -17.54
N VAL A 267 4.13 -8.21 -16.41
CA VAL A 267 4.82 -7.75 -15.19
C VAL A 267 5.36 -8.92 -14.35
N GLY A 268 4.68 -10.07 -14.35
CA GLY A 268 5.03 -11.24 -13.54
C GLY A 268 5.85 -12.31 -14.29
N GLY A 269 5.93 -12.24 -15.61
CA GLY A 269 6.62 -13.22 -16.45
C GLY A 269 8.03 -12.80 -16.92
N LEU A 270 8.55 -11.67 -16.45
CA LEU A 270 9.93 -11.21 -16.57
C LEU A 270 10.57 -11.23 -15.18
#